data_a7e907b50752cd0f753e38378f367f4d
#
_entry.id   a7e907b50752cd0f753e38378f367f4d
#
_cell.length_a   1.000
_cell.length_b   1.000
_cell.length_c   1.000
_cell.angle_alpha   90.00
_cell.angle_beta   90.00
_cell.angle_gamma   90.00
#
_symmetry.space_group_name_H-M   'P 1'
#
loop_
_entity.id
_entity.type
_entity.pdbx_description
1 polymer ?
#
loop_
_entity_poly.entity_id
_entity_poly.type
_entity_poly.pdbx_seq_one_letter_code
_entity_poly.pdbx_strand_id
1 'polypeptide(L)'
;MKLFAVSDIHGATKPIERATPLIRASDLVVIAGDITHTKTRAEAAEVIACIEQFSGRILAVHGNWDKIEVKDLLEEKGYSLHGKGRMMGEIGFFGLGGSSPTPIKTATTYTEEEIALVLQA
;
A
#
# COMPACT_ATOMS: atom_id res chain seq x y z
N MET A 1 8.99 16.28 8.66
CA MET A 1 8.68 14.83 8.54
C MET A 1 9.44 14.24 7.36
N LYS A 2 10.05 13.09 7.59
CA LYS A 2 10.71 12.33 6.51
C LYS A 2 9.83 11.16 6.11
N LEU A 3 9.49 11.07 4.84
CA LEU A 3 8.71 9.97 4.27
C LEU A 3 9.62 9.04 3.48
N PHE A 4 9.43 7.74 3.68
CA PHE A 4 9.93 6.73 2.76
C PHE A 4 8.74 6.22 1.95
N ALA A 5 8.72 6.52 0.65
CA ALA A 5 7.64 6.09 -0.23
C ALA A 5 8.13 5.01 -1.18
N VAL A 6 7.33 3.98 -1.34
CA VAL A 6 7.65 2.84 -2.20
C VAL A 6 6.41 2.33 -2.91
N SER A 7 6.57 1.84 -4.13
CA SER A 7 5.52 1.16 -4.88
C SER A 7 6.14 0.02 -5.69
N ASP A 8 5.29 -0.80 -6.30
CA ASP A 8 5.74 -1.85 -7.23
C ASP A 8 6.77 -2.80 -6.63
N ILE A 9 6.53 -3.21 -5.40
CA ILE A 9 7.41 -4.14 -4.68
C ILE A 9 7.35 -5.52 -5.30
N HIS A 10 6.14 -5.96 -5.75
CA HIS A 10 5.91 -7.24 -6.42
C HIS A 10 6.51 -8.44 -5.68
N GLY A 11 6.43 -8.44 -4.35
CA GLY A 11 6.90 -9.53 -3.51
C GLY A 11 8.41 -9.56 -3.25
N ALA A 12 9.15 -8.61 -3.79
CA ALA A 12 10.62 -8.59 -3.67
C ALA A 12 11.06 -7.93 -2.37
N THR A 13 11.54 -8.74 -1.41
CA THR A 13 11.98 -8.23 -0.10
C THR A 13 13.42 -7.71 -0.09
N LYS A 14 14.28 -8.21 -0.99
CA LYS A 14 15.68 -7.79 -1.03
C LYS A 14 15.90 -6.30 -1.25
N PRO A 15 15.20 -5.63 -2.19
CA PRO A 15 15.31 -4.17 -2.31
C PRO A 15 14.86 -3.44 -1.05
N ILE A 16 13.86 -3.97 -0.33
CA ILE A 16 13.42 -3.40 0.95
C ILE A 16 14.54 -3.52 1.98
N GLU A 17 15.19 -4.66 2.07
CA GLU A 17 16.32 -4.88 2.98
C GLU A 17 17.47 -3.91 2.70
N ARG A 18 17.76 -3.67 1.40
CA ARG A 18 18.79 -2.69 1.00
C ARG A 18 18.43 -1.26 1.39
N ALA A 19 17.16 -0.95 1.47
CA ALA A 19 16.67 0.37 1.84
C ALA A 19 16.55 0.56 3.36
N THR A 20 16.94 -0.43 4.16
CA THR A 20 16.84 -0.39 5.62
C THR A 20 17.31 0.92 6.25
N PRO A 21 18.49 1.49 5.89
CA PRO A 21 18.91 2.76 6.50
C PRO A 21 17.94 3.90 6.24
N LEU A 22 17.35 3.95 5.03
CA LEU A 22 16.38 4.99 4.67
C LEU A 22 15.06 4.79 5.40
N ILE A 23 14.61 3.55 5.54
CA ILE A 23 13.37 3.21 6.25
C ILE A 23 13.52 3.60 7.72
N ARG A 24 14.61 3.21 8.36
CA ARG A 24 14.87 3.53 9.77
C ARG A 24 14.97 5.03 10.03
N ALA A 25 15.49 5.78 9.08
CA ALA A 25 15.62 7.23 9.19
C ALA A 25 14.29 7.97 8.91
N SER A 26 13.28 7.28 8.40
CA SER A 26 11.99 7.89 8.08
C SER A 26 11.06 7.96 9.29
N ASP A 27 10.15 8.91 9.26
CA ASP A 27 9.09 9.03 10.25
C ASP A 27 7.85 8.23 9.86
N LEU A 28 7.69 7.96 8.57
CA LEU A 28 6.54 7.26 8.02
C LEU A 28 6.94 6.54 6.73
N VAL A 29 6.48 5.31 6.59
CA VAL A 29 6.57 4.56 5.33
C VAL A 29 5.22 4.62 4.63
N VAL A 30 5.22 4.97 3.36
CA VAL A 30 4.02 5.00 2.52
C VAL A 30 4.20 3.99 1.38
N ILE A 31 3.26 3.06 1.27
CA ILE A 31 3.27 2.04 0.21
C ILE A 31 2.15 2.36 -0.78
N ALA A 32 2.53 2.67 -2.00
CA ALA A 32 1.61 3.08 -3.05
C ALA A 32 1.30 1.93 -4.02
N GLY A 33 0.81 0.82 -3.47
CA GLY A 33 0.29 -0.30 -4.26
C GLY A 33 1.31 -1.29 -4.79
N ASP A 34 0.79 -2.34 -5.41
CA ASP A 34 1.54 -3.43 -6.03
C ASP A 34 2.56 -4.06 -5.09
N ILE A 35 2.08 -4.40 -3.91
CA ILE A 35 2.85 -5.09 -2.88
C ILE A 35 3.22 -6.49 -3.37
N THR A 36 2.28 -7.14 -4.05
CA THR A 36 2.48 -8.44 -4.68
C THR A 36 2.32 -8.33 -6.19
N HIS A 37 2.57 -9.42 -6.90
CA HIS A 37 2.23 -9.56 -8.32
C HIS A 37 1.18 -10.66 -8.46
N THR A 38 -0.07 -10.32 -8.12
CA THR A 38 -1.22 -11.24 -8.14
C THR A 38 -0.99 -12.49 -7.28
N LYS A 39 -0.36 -12.29 -6.13
CA LYS A 39 -0.06 -13.36 -5.18
C LYS A 39 -0.96 -13.30 -3.95
N THR A 40 -0.67 -14.18 -3.01
CA THR A 40 -1.53 -14.40 -1.84
C THR A 40 -1.37 -13.31 -0.79
N ARG A 41 -2.35 -13.26 0.13
CA ARG A 41 -2.27 -12.47 1.34
C ARG A 41 -1.00 -12.80 2.16
N ALA A 42 -0.60 -14.08 2.19
CA ALA A 42 0.61 -14.50 2.91
C ALA A 42 1.88 -13.85 2.34
N GLU A 43 1.98 -13.74 1.02
CA GLU A 43 3.12 -13.06 0.39
C GLU A 43 3.13 -11.57 0.71
N ALA A 44 1.96 -10.93 0.67
CA ALA A 44 1.85 -9.52 1.09
C ALA A 44 2.25 -9.36 2.55
N ALA A 45 1.83 -10.28 3.42
CA ALA A 45 2.19 -10.24 4.83
C ALA A 45 3.70 -10.35 5.05
N GLU A 46 4.41 -11.15 4.25
CA GLU A 46 5.87 -11.25 4.30
C GLU A 46 6.55 -9.93 3.93
N VAL A 47 6.08 -9.27 2.87
CA VAL A 47 6.62 -7.97 2.46
C VAL A 47 6.42 -6.94 3.57
N ILE A 48 5.22 -6.88 4.11
CA ILE A 48 4.88 -5.93 5.18
C ILE A 48 5.69 -6.23 6.44
N ALA A 49 5.85 -7.50 6.82
CA ALA A 49 6.66 -7.89 7.97
C ALA A 49 8.12 -7.45 7.80
N CYS A 50 8.64 -7.52 6.59
CA CYS A 50 9.99 -7.03 6.28
C CYS A 50 10.11 -5.53 6.58
N ILE A 51 9.12 -4.74 6.20
CA ILE A 51 9.10 -3.29 6.47
C ILE A 51 8.89 -3.02 7.96
N GLU A 52 8.01 -3.78 8.61
CA GLU A 52 7.69 -3.64 10.03
C GLU A 52 8.90 -3.85 10.94
N GLN A 53 9.90 -4.59 10.48
CA GLN A 53 11.16 -4.74 11.23
C GLN A 53 11.89 -3.40 11.43
N PHE A 54 11.67 -2.44 10.54
CA PHE A 54 12.42 -1.21 10.47
C PHE A 54 11.59 0.04 10.74
N SER A 55 10.26 -0.06 10.69
CA SER A 55 9.34 1.04 10.93
C SER A 55 8.05 0.55 11.56
N GLY A 56 7.55 1.30 12.55
CA GLY A 56 6.24 1.04 13.16
C GLY A 56 5.13 1.90 12.59
N ARG A 57 5.42 2.80 11.66
CA ARG A 57 4.43 3.71 11.06
C ARG A 57 4.32 3.47 9.57
N ILE A 58 3.24 2.83 9.15
CA ILE A 58 2.98 2.47 7.77
C ILE A 58 1.60 2.93 7.38
N LEU A 59 1.51 3.59 6.22
CA LEU A 59 0.26 3.85 5.52
C LEU A 59 0.37 3.26 4.13
N ALA A 60 -0.71 2.68 3.62
CA ALA A 60 -0.63 1.93 2.38
C ALA A 60 -1.96 1.90 1.62
N VAL A 61 -1.87 1.72 0.32
CA VAL A 61 -2.99 1.27 -0.50
C VAL A 61 -2.57 0.01 -1.25
N HIS A 62 -3.53 -0.82 -1.60
CA HIS A 62 -3.30 -1.94 -2.51
C HIS A 62 -3.20 -1.42 -3.94
N GLY A 63 -2.48 -2.14 -4.80
CA GLY A 63 -2.37 -1.81 -6.21
C GLY A 63 -3.33 -2.64 -7.07
N ASN A 64 -3.32 -2.39 -8.38
CA ASN A 64 -4.14 -3.14 -9.31
C ASN A 64 -3.64 -4.58 -9.52
N TRP A 65 -2.38 -4.85 -9.28
CA TRP A 65 -1.83 -6.21 -9.30
C TRP A 65 -2.09 -6.98 -8.00
N ASP A 66 -2.54 -6.31 -6.93
CA ASP A 66 -2.87 -6.95 -5.67
C ASP A 66 -4.29 -7.51 -5.68
N LYS A 67 -4.47 -8.72 -5.18
CA LYS A 67 -5.80 -9.28 -4.97
C LYS A 67 -6.50 -8.57 -3.83
N ILE A 68 -7.82 -8.67 -3.80
CA ILE A 68 -8.63 -8.00 -2.78
C ILE A 68 -8.26 -8.44 -1.35
N GLU A 69 -7.76 -9.65 -1.18
CA GLU A 69 -7.28 -10.14 0.13
C GLU A 69 -6.10 -9.33 0.67
N VAL A 70 -5.32 -8.68 -0.20
CA VAL A 70 -4.24 -7.77 0.20
C VAL A 70 -4.83 -6.48 0.77
N LYS A 71 -5.87 -5.94 0.12
CA LYS A 71 -6.62 -4.79 0.66
C LYS A 71 -7.13 -5.10 2.06
N ASP A 72 -7.73 -6.28 2.23
CA ASP A 72 -8.28 -6.70 3.51
C ASP A 72 -7.19 -6.79 4.59
N LEU A 73 -6.01 -7.32 4.24
CA LEU A 73 -4.87 -7.36 5.14
C LEU A 73 -4.45 -5.96 5.61
N LEU A 74 -4.37 -5.01 4.69
CA LEU A 74 -4.00 -3.63 5.02
C LEU A 74 -5.03 -2.97 5.94
N GLU A 75 -6.31 -3.24 5.72
CA GLU A 75 -7.38 -2.75 6.57
C GLU A 75 -7.30 -3.35 7.99
N GLU A 76 -7.09 -4.65 8.09
CA GLU A 76 -6.95 -5.34 9.36
C GLU A 76 -5.77 -4.84 10.18
N LYS A 77 -4.66 -4.52 9.51
CA LYS A 77 -3.48 -3.96 10.19
C LYS A 77 -3.62 -2.48 10.53
N GLY A 78 -4.66 -1.83 10.04
CA GLY A 78 -4.87 -0.40 10.26
C GLY A 78 -3.99 0.49 9.40
N TYR A 79 -3.45 -0.01 8.31
CA TYR A 79 -2.55 0.72 7.42
C TYR A 79 -3.25 1.32 6.21
N SER A 80 -4.45 0.84 5.87
CA SER A 80 -5.13 1.22 4.62
C SER A 80 -5.55 2.68 4.59
N LEU A 81 -5.20 3.34 3.48
CA LEU A 81 -5.70 4.67 3.14
C LEU A 81 -6.83 4.62 2.11
N HIS A 82 -7.20 3.44 1.63
CA HIS A 82 -8.21 3.33 0.57
C HIS A 82 -9.55 3.88 1.03
N GLY A 83 -9.94 5.04 0.48
CA GLY A 83 -11.16 5.75 0.87
C GLY A 83 -11.12 6.33 2.28
N LYS A 84 -9.95 6.48 2.88
CA LYS A 84 -9.80 6.94 4.26
C LYS A 84 -8.75 8.04 4.37
N GLY A 85 -9.08 9.04 5.16
CA GLY A 85 -8.12 10.09 5.52
C GLY A 85 -7.42 9.78 6.83
N ARG A 86 -6.16 10.09 6.90
CA ARG A 86 -5.35 10.01 8.13
C ARG A 86 -4.53 11.27 8.31
N MET A 87 -4.50 11.77 9.52
CA MET A 87 -3.62 12.88 9.89
C MET A 87 -2.38 12.35 10.59
N MET A 88 -1.21 12.80 10.13
CA MET A 88 0.08 12.51 10.77
C MET A 88 0.69 13.88 11.10
N GLY A 89 0.50 14.33 12.34
CA GLY A 89 0.79 15.71 12.68
C GLY A 89 -0.13 16.67 11.92
N GLU A 90 0.44 17.61 11.18
CA GLU A 90 -0.32 18.58 10.39
C GLU A 90 -0.52 18.14 8.93
N ILE A 91 -0.02 16.96 8.56
CA ILE A 91 -0.10 16.48 7.18
C ILE A 91 -1.25 15.46 7.07
N GLY A 92 -2.15 15.71 6.12
CA GLY A 92 -3.24 14.79 5.81
C GLY A 92 -2.84 13.84 4.68
N PHE A 93 -3.24 12.57 4.83
CA PHE A 93 -3.06 11.53 3.83
C PHE A 93 -4.41 10.95 3.46
N PHE A 94 -4.63 10.73 2.17
CA PHE A 94 -5.80 10.07 1.65
C PHE A 94 -5.36 9.18 0.47
N GLY A 95 -6.00 8.04 0.27
CA GLY A 95 -5.59 7.12 -0.77
C GLY A 95 -6.73 6.46 -1.52
N LEU A 96 -6.38 6.02 -2.71
CA LEU A 96 -7.23 5.18 -3.57
C LEU A 96 -6.35 4.05 -4.07
N GLY A 97 -6.73 2.81 -3.76
CA GLY A 97 -6.03 1.62 -4.26
C GLY A 97 -6.62 1.11 -5.56
N GLY A 98 -5.96 0.12 -6.16
CA GLY A 98 -6.37 -0.45 -7.43
C GLY A 98 -6.11 0.49 -8.60
N SER A 99 -6.86 0.32 -9.67
CA SER A 99 -6.82 1.21 -10.83
C SER A 99 -8.16 1.19 -11.56
N SER A 100 -8.34 2.09 -12.53
CA SER A 100 -9.39 1.95 -13.53
C SER A 100 -9.09 0.75 -14.43
N PRO A 101 -10.07 0.24 -15.21
CA PRO A 101 -9.84 -0.88 -16.11
C PRO A 101 -8.67 -0.61 -17.08
N THR A 102 -7.83 -1.61 -17.25
CA THR A 102 -6.63 -1.54 -18.10
C THR A 102 -6.79 -2.49 -19.29
N PRO A 103 -6.03 -2.27 -20.41
CA PRO A 103 -6.08 -3.19 -21.56
C PRO A 103 -5.70 -4.63 -21.17
N ILE A 104 -4.75 -4.79 -20.24
CA ILE A 104 -4.40 -6.09 -19.67
C ILE A 104 -5.15 -6.24 -18.36
N LYS A 105 -5.88 -7.34 -18.20
CA LYS A 105 -6.65 -7.60 -16.98
C LYS A 105 -5.72 -7.76 -15.78
N THR A 106 -5.97 -6.99 -14.73
CA THR A 106 -5.27 -7.06 -13.45
C THR A 106 -6.21 -7.51 -12.33
N ALA A 107 -5.66 -7.82 -11.16
CA ALA A 107 -6.43 -8.44 -10.08
C ALA A 107 -7.52 -7.54 -9.50
N THR A 108 -7.24 -6.23 -9.35
CA THR A 108 -8.17 -5.31 -8.70
C THR A 108 -8.31 -4.03 -9.51
N THR A 109 -9.48 -3.85 -10.12
CA THR A 109 -9.84 -2.65 -10.87
C THR A 109 -11.19 -2.13 -10.39
N TYR A 110 -11.39 -0.83 -10.55
CA TYR A 110 -12.62 -0.16 -10.17
C TYR A 110 -13.17 0.63 -11.35
N THR A 111 -14.51 0.64 -11.48
CA THR A 111 -15.17 1.48 -12.49
C THR A 111 -15.04 2.96 -12.10
N GLU A 112 -15.31 3.84 -13.06
CA GLU A 112 -15.33 5.29 -12.79
C GLU A 112 -16.32 5.63 -11.67
N GLU A 113 -17.47 4.97 -11.63
CA GLU A 113 -18.48 5.18 -10.59
C GLU A 113 -17.98 4.74 -9.22
N GLU A 114 -17.31 3.59 -9.15
CA GLU A 114 -16.72 3.08 -7.91
C GLU A 114 -15.63 4.01 -7.39
N ILE A 115 -14.77 4.50 -8.30
CA ILE A 115 -13.73 5.46 -7.95
C ILE A 115 -14.34 6.75 -7.39
N ALA A 116 -15.38 7.27 -8.06
CA ALA A 116 -16.06 8.48 -7.61
C ALA A 116 -16.65 8.31 -6.21
N LEU A 117 -17.23 7.15 -5.90
CA LEU A 117 -17.77 6.87 -4.57
C LEU A 117 -16.67 6.86 -3.50
N VAL A 118 -15.53 6.27 -3.80
CA VAL A 118 -14.39 6.25 -2.87
C VAL A 118 -13.89 7.67 -2.59
N LEU A 119 -13.79 8.50 -3.64
CA LEU A 119 -13.29 9.87 -3.52
C LEU A 119 -14.24 10.79 -2.77
N GLN A 120 -15.51 10.44 -2.64
CA GLN A 120 -16.51 11.18 -1.88
C GLN A 120 -16.52 10.82 -0.39
N ALA A 121 -15.79 9.82 -0.01
CA ALA A 121 -15.80 9.30 1.36
C ALA A 121 -15.19 10.26 2.41
#